data_cff1204722e06951dbc745957d9bdaf2
#
_entry.id   cff1204722e06951dbc745957d9bdaf2
#
_cell.length_a   1.000
_cell.length_b   1.000
_cell.length_c   1.000
_cell.angle_alpha   90.00
_cell.angle_beta   90.00
_cell.angle_gamma   90.00
#
_symmetry.space_group_name_H-M   'P 1'
#
loop_
_entity.id
_entity.type
_entity.pdbx_description
1 polymer ?
#
loop_
_entity_poly.entity_id
_entity_poly.type
_entity_poly.pdbx_seq_one_letter_code
_entity_poly.pdbx_strand_id
1 'polypeptide(L)'
;GIDLGTSNSAAAAMEGGRPTVIPSAEGTSVGGKSFPSYVAFTKDGELLVGEPARRQAVTNPEGTIKNVKRKMGSDEKITVFGKEYTPQQISAFILQKIKRDAEAFLGEDLSKAVITVPAYFDDNQRQATKDAGAIAGLDVVRMINEPTSAALAFGLDKSDTEQKIMVFDFGGGTLDVTVMDLSDGVFEVLSTKGDTQLGGSDMDENITKFVTDEFKKQTGVDLNEDKMAFWRVREACEKAKIELSTTMQTEINLPF
;
A
#
# COMPACT_ATOMS: atom_id res chain seq x y z
N GLY A 1 -0.71 -12.15 -10.29
CA GLY A 1 -0.45 -11.94 -8.87
C GLY A 1 -0.56 -10.46 -8.55
N ILE A 2 -1.18 -10.14 -7.43
CA ILE A 2 -1.35 -8.76 -6.96
C ILE A 2 -0.85 -8.67 -5.52
N ASP A 3 0.04 -7.72 -5.28
CA ASP A 3 0.37 -7.23 -3.94
C ASP A 3 -0.47 -5.98 -3.67
N LEU A 4 -1.46 -6.10 -2.79
CA LEU A 4 -2.32 -4.98 -2.37
C LEU A 4 -1.70 -4.32 -1.13
N GLY A 5 -0.71 -3.46 -1.34
CA GLY A 5 0.04 -2.81 -0.26
C GLY A 5 -0.68 -1.61 0.38
N THR A 6 -0.26 -1.21 1.58
CA THR A 6 -0.83 -0.05 2.29
C THR A 6 -0.55 1.27 1.57
N SER A 7 0.69 1.49 1.15
CA SER A 7 1.12 2.73 0.48
C SER A 7 1.19 2.58 -1.03
N ASN A 8 1.68 1.45 -1.51
CA ASN A 8 1.80 1.13 -2.92
C ASN A 8 1.38 -0.32 -3.15
N SER A 9 0.77 -0.58 -4.29
CA SER A 9 0.39 -1.92 -4.76
C SER A 9 1.22 -2.27 -5.99
N ALA A 10 1.36 -3.56 -6.29
CA ALA A 10 2.04 -4.05 -7.47
C ALA A 10 1.29 -5.23 -8.08
N ALA A 11 1.49 -5.45 -9.37
CA ALA A 11 0.94 -6.60 -10.07
C ALA A 11 1.98 -7.24 -10.99
N ALA A 12 1.88 -8.54 -11.18
CA ALA A 12 2.71 -9.28 -12.11
C ALA A 12 1.91 -10.42 -12.77
N ALA A 13 2.26 -10.75 -13.99
CA ALA A 13 1.74 -11.89 -14.73
C ALA A 13 2.88 -12.82 -15.14
N MET A 14 2.56 -14.08 -15.41
CA MET A 14 3.52 -15.03 -15.96
C MET A 14 3.52 -14.92 -17.49
N GLU A 15 4.67 -14.53 -18.05
CA GLU A 15 4.89 -14.48 -19.50
C GLU A 15 6.10 -15.33 -19.86
N GLY A 16 5.92 -16.27 -20.74
CA GLY A 16 7.02 -17.17 -21.18
C GLY A 16 7.70 -17.92 -20.03
N GLY A 17 6.98 -18.24 -18.96
CA GLY A 17 7.48 -18.95 -17.78
C GLY A 17 8.25 -18.07 -16.79
N ARG A 18 8.20 -16.74 -16.95
CA ARG A 18 8.83 -15.77 -16.02
C ARG A 18 7.82 -14.74 -15.52
N PRO A 19 7.95 -14.30 -14.26
CA PRO A 19 7.10 -13.23 -13.76
C PRO A 19 7.48 -11.90 -14.41
N THR A 20 6.52 -11.23 -15.02
CA THR A 20 6.65 -9.89 -15.59
C THR A 20 5.83 -8.93 -14.75
N VAL A 21 6.48 -7.91 -14.19
CA VAL A 21 5.80 -6.87 -13.41
C VAL A 21 5.05 -5.94 -14.36
N ILE A 22 3.78 -5.72 -14.08
CA ILE A 22 2.88 -4.88 -14.87
C ILE A 22 3.12 -3.43 -14.50
N PRO A 23 3.45 -2.56 -15.46
CA PRO A 23 3.62 -1.12 -15.20
C PRO A 23 2.28 -0.43 -14.99
N SER A 24 2.26 0.64 -14.21
CA SER A 24 1.11 1.55 -14.17
C SER A 24 1.03 2.35 -15.47
N ALA A 25 -0.18 2.48 -16.03
CA ALA A 25 -0.41 3.21 -17.28
C ALA A 25 -0.05 4.72 -17.19
N GLU A 26 -0.03 5.30 -15.98
CA GLU A 26 0.26 6.72 -15.78
C GLU A 26 1.74 7.03 -15.58
N GLY A 27 2.60 6.04 -15.74
CA GLY A 27 4.01 6.16 -15.34
C GLY A 27 4.10 6.31 -13.82
N THR A 28 5.28 6.26 -13.24
CA THR A 28 5.37 6.26 -11.80
C THR A 28 6.52 7.04 -11.25
N SER A 29 6.31 7.46 -10.02
CA SER A 29 7.32 7.95 -9.11
C SER A 29 8.33 6.87 -8.65
N VAL A 30 8.02 5.59 -8.81
CA VAL A 30 8.87 4.45 -8.37
C VAL A 30 9.12 3.50 -9.54
N GLY A 31 9.89 3.97 -10.52
CA GLY A 31 10.38 3.13 -11.61
C GLY A 31 9.34 2.42 -12.49
N GLY A 32 8.09 2.87 -12.52
CA GLY A 32 7.05 2.31 -13.38
C GLY A 32 6.39 1.03 -12.87
N LYS A 33 6.76 0.51 -11.71
CA LYS A 33 6.43 -0.86 -11.30
C LYS A 33 5.50 -0.95 -10.08
N SER A 34 4.99 0.15 -9.60
CA SER A 34 4.03 0.19 -8.49
C SER A 34 2.94 1.21 -8.70
N PHE A 35 1.80 0.96 -8.06
CA PHE A 35 0.60 1.80 -8.08
C PHE A 35 0.45 2.41 -6.69
N PRO A 36 0.44 3.74 -6.52
CA PRO A 36 0.08 4.32 -5.24
C PRO A 36 -1.31 3.83 -4.79
N SER A 37 -1.42 3.34 -3.56
CA SER A 37 -2.68 2.85 -3.00
C SER A 37 -3.54 4.02 -2.52
N TYR A 38 -3.80 4.95 -3.43
CA TYR A 38 -4.58 6.16 -3.23
C TYR A 38 -5.85 6.13 -4.04
N VAL A 39 -6.95 6.55 -3.43
CA VAL A 39 -8.24 6.74 -4.08
C VAL A 39 -8.72 8.16 -3.77
N ALA A 40 -9.21 8.87 -4.76
CA ALA A 40 -9.78 10.18 -4.53
C ALA A 40 -11.07 10.39 -5.33
N PHE A 41 -11.96 11.17 -4.74
CA PHE A 41 -13.16 11.67 -5.42
C PHE A 41 -13.02 13.18 -5.57
N THR A 42 -13.34 13.70 -6.74
CA THR A 42 -13.45 15.13 -6.94
C THR A 42 -14.82 15.62 -6.47
N LYS A 43 -14.98 16.94 -6.27
CA LYS A 43 -16.28 17.52 -5.92
C LYS A 43 -17.34 17.28 -7.00
N ASP A 44 -16.92 17.12 -8.25
CA ASP A 44 -17.78 16.84 -9.40
C ASP A 44 -18.13 15.34 -9.52
N GLY A 45 -17.59 14.51 -8.59
CA GLY A 45 -17.89 13.08 -8.51
C GLY A 45 -16.98 12.17 -9.36
N GLU A 46 -15.91 12.71 -9.95
CA GLU A 46 -14.92 11.92 -10.66
C GLU A 46 -14.10 11.06 -9.68
N LEU A 47 -13.84 9.81 -10.06
CA LEU A 47 -13.02 8.86 -9.32
C LEU A 47 -11.60 8.83 -9.89
N LEU A 48 -10.62 9.15 -9.06
CA LEU A 48 -9.21 9.06 -9.36
C LEU A 48 -8.56 7.95 -8.52
N VAL A 49 -7.68 7.16 -9.12
CA VAL A 49 -7.00 6.05 -8.44
C VAL A 49 -5.53 6.05 -8.83
N GLY A 50 -4.67 5.74 -7.86
CA GLY A 50 -3.23 5.66 -8.09
C GLY A 50 -2.54 7.02 -8.09
N GLU A 51 -1.66 7.24 -9.03
CA GLU A 51 -0.85 8.46 -9.12
C GLU A 51 -1.68 9.75 -9.30
N PRO A 52 -2.76 9.78 -10.12
CA PRO A 52 -3.64 10.96 -10.19
C PRO A 52 -4.27 11.32 -8.84
N ALA A 53 -4.72 10.31 -8.08
CA ALA A 53 -5.26 10.52 -6.73
C ALA A 53 -4.20 11.07 -5.77
N ARG A 54 -2.98 10.55 -5.83
CA ARG A 54 -1.87 11.01 -5.00
C ARG A 54 -1.48 12.46 -5.30
N ARG A 55 -1.36 12.82 -6.59
CA ARG A 55 -0.94 14.17 -7.00
C ARG A 55 -1.89 15.26 -6.55
N GLN A 56 -3.18 15.00 -6.50
CA GLN A 56 -4.18 15.99 -6.10
C GLN A 56 -4.47 15.98 -4.59
N ALA A 57 -3.83 15.11 -3.80
CA ALA A 57 -4.11 14.96 -2.37
C ALA A 57 -3.96 16.27 -1.57
N VAL A 58 -2.98 17.09 -1.91
CA VAL A 58 -2.77 18.40 -1.27
C VAL A 58 -3.91 19.37 -1.56
N THR A 59 -4.42 19.40 -2.79
CA THR A 59 -5.49 20.33 -3.22
C THR A 59 -6.89 19.80 -2.91
N ASN A 60 -7.02 18.50 -2.66
CA ASN A 60 -8.27 17.83 -2.33
C ASN A 60 -8.11 16.85 -1.16
N PRO A 61 -7.70 17.31 0.03
CA PRO A 61 -7.45 16.44 1.18
C PRO A 61 -8.72 15.75 1.68
N GLU A 62 -9.89 16.38 1.55
CA GLU A 62 -11.17 15.81 1.99
C GLU A 62 -11.70 14.71 1.07
N GLY A 63 -11.33 14.76 -0.20
CA GLY A 63 -11.72 13.77 -1.19
C GLY A 63 -10.72 12.62 -1.33
N THR A 64 -9.55 12.67 -0.65
CA THR A 64 -8.45 11.72 -0.84
C THR A 64 -8.34 10.72 0.31
N ILE A 65 -8.31 9.45 -0.07
CA ILE A 65 -8.20 8.31 0.85
C ILE A 65 -6.87 7.61 0.61
N LYS A 66 -6.13 7.35 1.70
CA LYS A 66 -4.90 6.56 1.72
C LYS A 66 -4.90 5.58 2.88
N ASN A 67 -3.98 4.62 2.86
CA ASN A 67 -3.78 3.64 3.93
C ASN A 67 -5.03 2.81 4.25
N VAL A 68 -5.93 2.62 3.28
CA VAL A 68 -7.20 1.90 3.48
C VAL A 68 -7.00 0.46 3.94
N LYS A 69 -5.88 -0.17 3.58
CA LYS A 69 -5.54 -1.55 3.98
C LYS A 69 -5.57 -1.74 5.51
N ARG A 70 -5.22 -0.70 6.29
CA ARG A 70 -5.27 -0.72 7.75
C ARG A 70 -6.70 -0.83 8.32
N LYS A 71 -7.71 -0.51 7.51
CA LYS A 71 -9.13 -0.56 7.89
C LYS A 71 -9.83 -1.83 7.41
N MET A 72 -9.14 -2.69 6.67
CA MET A 72 -9.70 -3.94 6.17
C MET A 72 -10.17 -4.83 7.34
N GLY A 73 -11.35 -5.43 7.17
CA GLY A 73 -11.96 -6.28 8.18
C GLY A 73 -12.69 -5.54 9.31
N SER A 74 -12.64 -4.20 9.34
CA SER A 74 -13.41 -3.38 10.29
C SER A 74 -14.76 -2.94 9.71
N ASP A 75 -15.68 -2.56 10.59
CA ASP A 75 -16.99 -1.98 10.22
C ASP A 75 -16.91 -0.46 9.96
N GLU A 76 -15.70 0.10 9.94
CA GLU A 76 -15.49 1.53 9.75
C GLU A 76 -16.03 1.98 8.40
N LYS A 77 -16.72 3.12 8.38
CA LYS A 77 -17.18 3.78 7.16
C LYS A 77 -16.27 4.96 6.83
N ILE A 78 -15.91 5.05 5.57
CA ILE A 78 -15.11 6.15 5.03
C ILE A 78 -16.08 7.11 4.33
N THR A 79 -16.28 8.28 4.92
CA THR A 79 -17.19 9.30 4.38
C THR A 79 -16.42 10.28 3.50
N VAL A 80 -16.84 10.42 2.25
CA VAL A 80 -16.28 11.38 1.30
C VAL A 80 -17.41 12.13 0.62
N PHE A 81 -17.44 13.44 0.78
CA PHE A 81 -18.49 14.32 0.22
C PHE A 81 -19.92 13.80 0.47
N GLY A 82 -20.18 13.32 1.71
CA GLY A 82 -21.50 12.82 2.13
C GLY A 82 -21.84 11.41 1.64
N LYS A 83 -20.97 10.73 0.92
CA LYS A 83 -21.12 9.32 0.55
C LYS A 83 -20.26 8.44 1.45
N GLU A 84 -20.81 7.31 1.86
CA GLU A 84 -20.12 6.34 2.69
C GLU A 84 -19.62 5.16 1.87
N TYR A 85 -18.40 4.73 2.15
CA TYR A 85 -17.74 3.59 1.53
C TYR A 85 -17.18 2.66 2.60
N THR A 86 -17.20 1.36 2.32
CA THR A 86 -16.45 0.39 3.15
C THR A 86 -14.98 0.35 2.73
N PRO A 87 -14.07 -0.12 3.60
CA PRO A 87 -12.67 -0.35 3.23
C PRO A 87 -12.53 -1.27 2.00
N GLN A 88 -13.40 -2.29 1.88
CA GLN A 88 -13.43 -3.21 0.76
C GLN A 88 -13.77 -2.50 -0.55
N GLN A 89 -14.74 -1.58 -0.54
CA GLN A 89 -15.11 -0.79 -1.72
C GLN A 89 -13.97 0.12 -2.18
N ILE A 90 -13.30 0.79 -1.24
CA ILE A 90 -12.16 1.64 -1.58
C ILE A 90 -11.00 0.79 -2.12
N SER A 91 -10.71 -0.35 -1.50
CA SER A 91 -9.68 -1.28 -1.98
C SER A 91 -10.03 -1.85 -3.35
N ALA A 92 -11.32 -2.08 -3.62
CA ALA A 92 -11.77 -2.54 -4.92
C ALA A 92 -11.48 -1.54 -6.05
N PHE A 93 -11.53 -0.23 -5.82
CA PHE A 93 -11.14 0.76 -6.84
C PHE A 93 -9.66 0.64 -7.20
N ILE A 94 -8.79 0.34 -6.24
CA ILE A 94 -7.36 0.09 -6.50
C ILE A 94 -7.21 -1.18 -7.35
N LEU A 95 -7.91 -2.25 -6.98
CA LEU A 95 -7.87 -3.51 -7.72
C LEU A 95 -8.45 -3.39 -9.13
N GLN A 96 -9.52 -2.61 -9.33
CA GLN A 96 -10.09 -2.30 -10.65
C GLN A 96 -9.09 -1.55 -11.54
N LYS A 97 -8.35 -0.59 -10.95
CA LYS A 97 -7.29 0.13 -11.67
C LYS A 97 -6.19 -0.83 -12.11
N ILE A 98 -5.71 -1.68 -11.19
CA ILE A 98 -4.68 -2.67 -11.48
C ILE A 98 -5.16 -3.65 -12.55
N LYS A 99 -6.40 -4.16 -12.44
CA LYS A 99 -7.01 -5.05 -13.45
C LYS A 99 -7.00 -4.41 -14.83
N ARG A 100 -7.52 -3.18 -14.96
CA ARG A 100 -7.60 -2.46 -16.23
C ARG A 100 -6.21 -2.22 -16.84
N ASP A 101 -5.23 -1.83 -16.04
CA ASP A 101 -3.86 -1.62 -16.53
C ASP A 101 -3.21 -2.94 -16.95
N ALA A 102 -3.48 -4.02 -16.22
CA ALA A 102 -2.99 -5.35 -16.55
C ALA A 102 -3.63 -5.88 -17.85
N GLU A 103 -4.94 -5.72 -18.04
CA GLU A 103 -5.64 -6.07 -19.26
C GLU A 103 -5.09 -5.30 -20.48
N ALA A 104 -4.85 -4.00 -20.30
CA ALA A 104 -4.25 -3.16 -21.35
C ALA A 104 -2.81 -3.57 -21.67
N PHE A 105 -2.02 -3.98 -20.68
CA PHE A 105 -0.64 -4.42 -20.86
C PHE A 105 -0.54 -5.79 -21.53
N LEU A 106 -1.39 -6.72 -21.11
CA LEU A 106 -1.37 -8.12 -21.61
C LEU A 106 -2.16 -8.31 -22.91
N GLY A 107 -3.07 -7.38 -23.20
CA GLY A 107 -3.94 -7.47 -24.39
C GLY A 107 -5.04 -8.53 -24.27
N GLU A 108 -5.38 -8.94 -23.04
CA GLU A 108 -6.41 -9.96 -22.76
C GLU A 108 -7.21 -9.62 -21.51
N ASP A 109 -8.44 -10.11 -21.41
CA ASP A 109 -9.30 -9.94 -20.24
C ASP A 109 -8.81 -10.79 -19.06
N LEU A 110 -8.81 -10.21 -17.86
CA LEU A 110 -8.40 -10.86 -16.62
C LEU A 110 -9.60 -11.10 -15.70
N SER A 111 -9.84 -12.36 -15.40
CA SER A 111 -10.91 -12.76 -14.47
C SER A 111 -10.41 -13.31 -13.15
N LYS A 112 -9.17 -13.80 -13.07
CA LYS A 112 -8.61 -14.48 -11.90
C LYS A 112 -7.39 -13.76 -11.36
N ALA A 113 -7.25 -13.76 -10.02
CA ALA A 113 -6.09 -13.20 -9.35
C ALA A 113 -5.67 -14.05 -8.15
N VAL A 114 -4.35 -14.00 -7.86
CA VAL A 114 -3.80 -14.34 -6.55
C VAL A 114 -3.46 -13.03 -5.88
N ILE A 115 -3.91 -12.82 -4.64
CA ILE A 115 -3.64 -11.58 -3.88
C ILE A 115 -2.81 -11.91 -2.64
N THR A 116 -1.79 -11.11 -2.35
CA THR A 116 -1.01 -11.26 -1.12
C THR A 116 -1.67 -10.53 0.04
N VAL A 117 -1.48 -11.07 1.24
CA VAL A 117 -1.97 -10.51 2.50
C VAL A 117 -0.88 -10.63 3.58
N PRO A 118 -0.82 -9.71 4.55
CA PRO A 118 0.05 -9.85 5.71
C PRO A 118 -0.16 -11.19 6.40
N ALA A 119 0.90 -11.79 6.90
CA ALA A 119 0.81 -13.08 7.60
C ALA A 119 -0.02 -12.96 8.89
N TYR A 120 -0.02 -11.79 9.51
CA TYR A 120 -0.71 -11.47 10.76
C TYR A 120 -2.17 -11.01 10.56
N PHE A 121 -2.69 -10.99 9.32
CA PHE A 121 -4.10 -10.72 9.06
C PHE A 121 -4.99 -11.82 9.62
N ASP A 122 -6.05 -11.41 10.32
CA ASP A 122 -7.12 -12.31 10.78
C ASP A 122 -8.09 -12.71 9.64
N ASP A 123 -9.03 -13.58 9.95
CA ASP A 123 -9.98 -14.10 8.96
C ASP A 123 -10.89 -13.01 8.40
N ASN A 124 -11.28 -12.01 9.21
CA ASN A 124 -12.11 -10.89 8.74
C ASN A 124 -11.36 -10.02 7.74
N GLN A 125 -10.08 -9.73 8.01
CA GLN A 125 -9.22 -8.96 7.11
C GLN A 125 -8.97 -9.71 5.80
N ARG A 126 -8.76 -11.02 5.86
CA ARG A 126 -8.62 -11.89 4.69
C ARG A 126 -9.91 -11.94 3.87
N GLN A 127 -11.05 -12.13 4.53
CA GLN A 127 -12.34 -12.14 3.84
C GLN A 127 -12.62 -10.78 3.17
N ALA A 128 -12.37 -9.67 3.88
CA ALA A 128 -12.51 -8.33 3.33
C ALA A 128 -11.64 -8.09 2.09
N THR A 129 -10.42 -8.66 2.08
CA THR A 129 -9.54 -8.60 0.90
C THR A 129 -10.11 -9.40 -0.27
N LYS A 130 -10.67 -10.57 0.00
CA LYS A 130 -11.35 -11.39 -1.02
C LYS A 130 -12.58 -10.69 -1.58
N ASP A 131 -13.38 -10.05 -0.71
CA ASP A 131 -14.56 -9.28 -1.09
C ASP A 131 -14.19 -8.08 -1.97
N ALA A 132 -13.10 -7.38 -1.64
CA ALA A 132 -12.58 -6.30 -2.48
C ALA A 132 -12.22 -6.80 -3.89
N GLY A 133 -11.62 -7.97 -4.00
CA GLY A 133 -11.35 -8.63 -5.29
C GLY A 133 -12.63 -8.92 -6.06
N ALA A 134 -13.65 -9.49 -5.41
CA ALA A 134 -14.94 -9.78 -6.02
C ALA A 134 -15.65 -8.51 -6.51
N ILE A 135 -15.66 -7.44 -5.71
CA ILE A 135 -16.19 -6.12 -6.09
C ILE A 135 -15.45 -5.55 -7.30
N ALA A 136 -14.14 -5.80 -7.39
CA ALA A 136 -13.32 -5.39 -8.53
C ALA A 136 -13.54 -6.24 -9.80
N GLY A 137 -14.35 -7.29 -9.73
CA GLY A 137 -14.59 -8.22 -10.85
C GLY A 137 -13.44 -9.21 -11.05
N LEU A 138 -12.77 -9.60 -9.95
CA LEU A 138 -11.72 -10.60 -9.92
C LEU A 138 -12.17 -11.81 -9.09
N ASP A 139 -12.02 -13.00 -9.64
CA ASP A 139 -12.08 -14.25 -8.88
C ASP A 139 -10.73 -14.43 -8.17
N VAL A 140 -10.72 -14.22 -6.85
CA VAL A 140 -9.52 -14.40 -6.01
C VAL A 140 -9.35 -15.88 -5.72
N VAL A 141 -8.63 -16.56 -6.62
CA VAL A 141 -8.44 -18.04 -6.57
C VAL A 141 -7.57 -18.47 -5.40
N ARG A 142 -6.68 -17.61 -4.91
CA ARG A 142 -5.84 -17.85 -3.73
C ARG A 142 -5.40 -16.54 -3.09
N MET A 143 -5.26 -16.57 -1.77
CA MET A 143 -4.49 -15.58 -1.01
C MET A 143 -3.20 -16.23 -0.50
N ILE A 144 -2.09 -15.52 -0.58
CA ILE A 144 -0.78 -15.98 -0.14
C ILE A 144 -0.24 -14.95 0.87
N ASN A 145 0.41 -15.43 1.91
CA ASN A 145 1.06 -14.54 2.88
C ASN A 145 2.23 -13.79 2.24
N GLU A 146 2.33 -12.50 2.49
CA GLU A 146 3.40 -11.63 1.95
C GLU A 146 4.80 -12.19 2.23
N PRO A 147 5.16 -12.64 3.45
CA PRO A 147 6.48 -13.22 3.70
C PRO A 147 6.75 -14.51 2.90
N THR A 148 5.73 -15.33 2.65
CA THR A 148 5.87 -16.52 1.79
C THR A 148 6.13 -16.11 0.34
N SER A 149 5.43 -15.09 -0.15
CA SER A 149 5.64 -14.57 -1.50
C SER A 149 7.03 -13.95 -1.67
N ALA A 150 7.53 -13.26 -0.64
CA ALA A 150 8.89 -12.71 -0.63
C ALA A 150 9.96 -13.82 -0.67
N ALA A 151 9.79 -14.87 0.12
CA ALA A 151 10.67 -16.03 0.12
C ALA A 151 10.70 -16.75 -1.24
N LEU A 152 9.53 -16.94 -1.87
CA LEU A 152 9.42 -17.49 -3.22
C LEU A 152 10.11 -16.59 -4.26
N ALA A 153 9.89 -15.28 -4.21
CA ALA A 153 10.51 -14.34 -5.14
C ALA A 153 12.04 -14.29 -5.00
N PHE A 154 12.56 -14.53 -3.81
CA PHE A 154 14.00 -14.64 -3.56
C PHE A 154 14.59 -15.95 -4.12
N GLY A 155 13.75 -16.91 -4.51
CA GLY A 155 14.16 -18.17 -5.11
C GLY A 155 14.51 -19.27 -4.11
N LEU A 156 14.05 -19.14 -2.87
CA LEU A 156 14.30 -20.11 -1.80
C LEU A 156 13.63 -21.46 -2.05
N ASP A 157 12.55 -21.50 -2.83
CA ASP A 157 11.86 -22.73 -3.28
C ASP A 157 12.74 -23.66 -4.12
N LYS A 158 13.85 -23.13 -4.65
CA LYS A 158 14.82 -23.86 -5.49
C LYS A 158 16.07 -24.28 -4.71
N SER A 159 16.08 -24.10 -3.40
CA SER A 159 17.20 -24.51 -2.54
C SER A 159 17.05 -25.97 -2.15
N ASP A 160 18.08 -26.78 -2.45
CA ASP A 160 18.16 -28.19 -2.01
C ASP A 160 18.61 -28.35 -0.55
N THR A 161 18.75 -27.22 0.18
CA THR A 161 19.22 -27.24 1.56
C THR A 161 18.09 -26.86 2.52
N GLU A 162 17.96 -27.61 3.61
CA GLU A 162 17.11 -27.23 4.72
C GLU A 162 17.61 -25.90 5.35
N GLN A 163 16.71 -24.95 5.49
CA GLN A 163 17.04 -23.62 6.01
C GLN A 163 15.95 -23.10 6.93
N LYS A 164 16.37 -22.45 8.00
CA LYS A 164 15.49 -21.58 8.80
C LYS A 164 15.69 -20.15 8.34
N ILE A 165 14.60 -19.54 7.90
CA ILE A 165 14.62 -18.17 7.37
C ILE A 165 13.73 -17.26 8.20
N MET A 166 14.10 -16.01 8.29
CA MET A 166 13.27 -14.97 8.88
C MET A 166 13.00 -13.92 7.80
N VAL A 167 11.72 -13.66 7.56
CA VAL A 167 11.29 -12.52 6.73
C VAL A 167 10.87 -11.41 7.68
N PHE A 168 11.51 -10.26 7.54
CA PHE A 168 11.20 -9.03 8.24
C PHE A 168 10.58 -8.06 7.23
N ASP A 169 9.26 -8.01 7.22
CA ASP A 169 8.48 -7.17 6.32
C ASP A 169 8.01 -5.93 7.06
N PHE A 170 8.66 -4.79 6.79
CA PHE A 170 8.33 -3.51 7.40
C PHE A 170 7.84 -2.56 6.31
N GLY A 171 6.53 -2.56 6.11
CA GLY A 171 5.86 -1.77 5.08
C GLY A 171 5.51 -0.35 5.49
N GLY A 172 4.70 0.30 4.65
CA GLY A 172 4.17 1.64 4.94
C GLY A 172 3.12 1.66 6.05
N GLY A 173 2.46 0.52 6.32
CA GLY A 173 1.33 0.45 7.25
C GLY A 173 1.33 -0.72 8.20
N THR A 174 2.08 -1.76 7.91
CA THR A 174 2.13 -3.00 8.70
C THR A 174 3.57 -3.44 8.90
N LEU A 175 3.81 -4.13 10.00
CA LEU A 175 5.04 -4.84 10.30
C LEU A 175 4.70 -6.32 10.48
N ASP A 176 5.35 -7.19 9.72
CA ASP A 176 5.28 -8.62 9.86
C ASP A 176 6.68 -9.23 10.01
N VAL A 177 6.89 -10.05 11.03
CA VAL A 177 8.10 -10.83 11.23
C VAL A 177 7.71 -12.29 11.26
N THR A 178 8.16 -13.04 10.27
CA THR A 178 7.79 -14.44 10.09
C THR A 178 9.04 -15.31 10.05
N VAL A 179 9.08 -16.34 10.88
CA VAL A 179 10.12 -17.38 10.87
C VAL A 179 9.54 -18.61 10.21
N MET A 180 10.23 -19.11 9.21
CA MET A 180 9.83 -20.29 8.45
C MET A 180 10.95 -21.32 8.38
N ASP A 181 10.57 -22.57 8.34
CA ASP A 181 11.42 -23.69 7.94
C ASP A 181 11.21 -23.96 6.45
N LEU A 182 12.28 -24.16 5.74
CA LEU A 182 12.27 -24.52 4.33
C LEU A 182 12.93 -25.89 4.19
N SER A 183 12.16 -26.87 3.77
CA SER A 183 12.61 -28.23 3.52
C SER A 183 11.89 -28.77 2.29
N ASP A 184 12.64 -29.36 1.36
CA ASP A 184 12.12 -29.98 0.15
C ASP A 184 11.16 -29.08 -0.69
N GLY A 185 11.44 -27.77 -0.73
CA GLY A 185 10.61 -26.80 -1.44
C GLY A 185 9.28 -26.44 -0.72
N VAL A 186 9.10 -26.94 0.51
CA VAL A 186 7.93 -26.63 1.35
C VAL A 186 8.31 -25.55 2.37
N PHE A 187 7.47 -24.52 2.46
CA PHE A 187 7.59 -23.48 3.49
C PHE A 187 6.65 -23.78 4.64
N GLU A 188 7.20 -24.08 5.80
CA GLU A 188 6.45 -24.25 7.04
C GLU A 188 6.63 -23.01 7.92
N VAL A 189 5.52 -22.33 8.23
CA VAL A 189 5.56 -21.18 9.14
C VAL A 189 5.68 -21.66 10.56
N LEU A 190 6.83 -21.40 11.20
CA LEU A 190 7.09 -21.76 12.59
C LEU A 190 6.50 -20.74 13.56
N SER A 191 6.60 -19.47 13.23
CA SER A 191 6.11 -18.36 14.05
C SER A 191 5.89 -17.13 13.22
N THR A 192 4.85 -16.38 13.55
CA THR A 192 4.65 -15.03 13.01
C THR A 192 4.26 -14.09 14.13
N LYS A 193 4.76 -12.85 14.06
CA LYS A 193 4.40 -11.76 14.94
C LYS A 193 4.42 -10.48 14.14
N GLY A 194 3.51 -9.57 14.45
CA GLY A 194 3.44 -8.32 13.72
C GLY A 194 2.58 -7.28 14.42
N ASP A 195 2.44 -6.16 13.74
CA ASP A 195 1.55 -5.08 14.11
C ASP A 195 0.90 -4.53 12.83
N THR A 196 -0.41 -4.66 12.73
CA THR A 196 -1.19 -4.20 11.57
C THR A 196 -1.40 -2.69 11.54
N GLN A 197 -0.89 -1.96 12.54
CA GLN A 197 -0.99 -0.52 12.68
C GLN A 197 0.38 0.16 12.84
N LEU A 198 1.48 -0.51 12.46
CA LEU A 198 2.83 0.01 12.53
C LEU A 198 3.51 -0.02 11.17
N GLY A 199 4.03 1.12 10.71
CA GLY A 199 4.76 1.22 9.45
C GLY A 199 5.34 2.60 9.18
N GLY A 200 5.84 2.80 7.96
CA GLY A 200 6.44 4.07 7.54
C GLY A 200 5.51 5.28 7.69
N SER A 201 4.19 5.08 7.56
CA SER A 201 3.21 6.16 7.76
C SER A 201 3.18 6.69 9.19
N ASP A 202 3.49 5.87 10.19
CA ASP A 202 3.54 6.31 11.60
C ASP A 202 4.81 7.11 11.85
N MET A 203 5.90 6.76 11.18
CA MET A 203 7.12 7.57 11.19
C MET A 203 6.87 8.94 10.56
N ASP A 204 6.18 8.99 9.40
CA ASP A 204 5.79 10.25 8.75
C ASP A 204 4.93 11.11 9.66
N GLU A 205 3.98 10.51 10.37
CA GLU A 205 3.10 11.21 11.30
C GLU A 205 3.86 11.80 12.49
N ASN A 206 4.80 11.04 13.06
CA ASN A 206 5.65 11.53 14.15
C ASN A 206 6.54 12.69 13.71
N ILE A 207 7.15 12.63 12.52
CA ILE A 207 7.95 13.72 11.96
C ILE A 207 7.06 14.93 11.70
N THR A 208 5.88 14.71 11.10
CA THR A 208 4.91 15.77 10.81
C THR A 208 4.49 16.49 12.08
N LYS A 209 4.16 15.73 13.13
CA LYS A 209 3.80 16.27 14.43
C LYS A 209 4.94 17.11 15.03
N PHE A 210 6.16 16.59 14.99
CA PHE A 210 7.33 17.33 15.47
C PHE A 210 7.48 18.67 14.72
N VAL A 211 7.41 18.68 13.41
CA VAL A 211 7.57 19.89 12.58
C VAL A 211 6.44 20.88 12.83
N THR A 212 5.18 20.42 12.90
CA THR A 212 4.03 21.32 13.16
C THR A 212 4.08 21.91 14.55
N ASP A 213 4.47 21.13 15.57
CA ASP A 213 4.59 21.59 16.95
C ASP A 213 5.72 22.64 17.09
N GLU A 214 6.88 22.41 16.44
CA GLU A 214 7.99 23.38 16.46
C GLU A 214 7.63 24.67 15.71
N PHE A 215 6.97 24.56 14.56
CA PHE A 215 6.51 25.74 13.83
C PHE A 215 5.52 26.56 14.65
N LYS A 216 4.57 25.91 15.31
CA LYS A 216 3.60 26.58 16.20
C LYS A 216 4.28 27.29 17.37
N LYS A 217 5.30 26.69 17.97
CA LYS A 217 6.08 27.34 19.06
C LYS A 217 6.80 28.60 18.57
N GLN A 218 7.35 28.59 17.36
CA GLN A 218 8.14 29.69 16.82
C GLN A 218 7.28 30.81 16.27
N THR A 219 6.13 30.52 15.66
CA THR A 219 5.32 31.48 14.91
C THR A 219 3.97 31.79 15.55
N GLY A 220 3.48 30.94 16.46
CA GLY A 220 2.13 30.99 17.00
C GLY A 220 1.05 30.42 16.06
N VAL A 221 1.39 30.02 14.84
CA VAL A 221 0.43 29.53 13.84
C VAL A 221 0.31 28.01 13.93
N ASP A 222 -0.92 27.50 14.00
CA ASP A 222 -1.21 26.07 14.00
C ASP A 222 -1.51 25.56 12.58
N LEU A 223 -0.56 24.85 12.00
CA LEU A 223 -0.71 24.27 10.65
C LEU A 223 -1.76 23.16 10.57
N ASN A 224 -2.20 22.60 11.70
CA ASN A 224 -3.25 21.58 11.73
C ASN A 224 -4.64 22.16 11.42
N GLU A 225 -4.84 23.47 11.55
CA GLU A 225 -6.10 24.15 11.24
C GLU A 225 -6.33 24.29 9.72
N ASP A 226 -5.25 24.26 8.91
CA ASP A 226 -5.31 24.31 7.46
C ASP A 226 -4.96 22.94 6.88
N LYS A 227 -5.96 22.23 6.38
CA LYS A 227 -5.78 20.89 5.79
C LYS A 227 -4.80 20.86 4.62
N MET A 228 -4.75 21.90 3.79
CA MET A 228 -3.81 21.97 2.66
C MET A 228 -2.38 22.17 3.16
N ALA A 229 -2.18 23.08 4.10
CA ALA A 229 -0.87 23.31 4.72
C ALA A 229 -0.38 22.03 5.42
N PHE A 230 -1.24 21.39 6.20
CA PHE A 230 -0.94 20.12 6.87
C PHE A 230 -0.51 19.03 5.89
N TRP A 231 -1.23 18.84 4.78
CA TRP A 231 -0.87 17.85 3.77
C TRP A 231 0.48 18.15 3.08
N ARG A 232 0.76 19.42 2.80
CA ARG A 232 2.07 19.85 2.26
C ARG A 232 3.21 19.52 3.21
N VAL A 233 3.03 19.84 4.50
CA VAL A 233 4.04 19.50 5.54
C VAL A 233 4.24 17.99 5.61
N ARG A 234 3.15 17.22 5.62
CA ARG A 234 3.21 15.76 5.67
C ARG A 234 3.95 15.16 4.46
N GLU A 235 3.69 15.65 3.26
CA GLU A 235 4.40 15.21 2.04
C GLU A 235 5.89 15.55 2.11
N ALA A 236 6.23 16.73 2.62
CA ALA A 236 7.62 17.13 2.82
C ALA A 236 8.33 16.28 3.88
N CYS A 237 7.64 15.93 4.97
CA CYS A 237 8.16 15.03 6.00
C CYS A 237 8.40 13.61 5.48
N GLU A 238 7.49 13.07 4.65
CA GLU A 238 7.69 11.78 3.99
C GLU A 238 8.91 11.81 3.07
N LYS A 239 9.09 12.85 2.27
CA LYS A 239 10.28 13.05 1.43
C LYS A 239 11.55 13.13 2.27
N ALA A 240 11.53 13.92 3.34
CA ALA A 240 12.66 14.04 4.25
C ALA A 240 13.04 12.70 4.90
N LYS A 241 12.05 11.91 5.34
CA LYS A 241 12.28 10.55 5.86
C LYS A 241 12.98 9.66 4.82
N ILE A 242 12.53 9.70 3.56
CA ILE A 242 13.13 8.92 2.46
C ILE A 242 14.57 9.35 2.22
N GLU A 243 14.85 10.65 2.16
CA GLU A 243 16.19 11.20 1.96
C GLU A 243 17.16 10.80 3.08
N LEU A 244 16.70 10.81 4.33
CA LEU A 244 17.49 10.41 5.49
C LEU A 244 17.90 8.93 5.50
N SER A 245 17.37 8.11 4.59
CA SER A 245 17.88 6.75 4.36
C SER A 245 19.24 6.72 3.65
N THR A 246 19.61 7.81 3.01
CA THR A 246 20.89 7.93 2.23
C THR A 246 21.75 9.10 2.66
N THR A 247 21.18 10.09 3.36
CA THR A 247 21.90 11.29 3.83
C THR A 247 21.83 11.38 5.35
N MET A 248 22.82 12.05 5.97
CA MET A 248 22.86 12.26 7.41
C MET A 248 21.98 13.43 7.88
N GLN A 249 21.57 14.29 6.95
CA GLN A 249 20.72 15.45 7.22
C GLN A 249 19.93 15.84 5.98
N THR A 250 18.77 16.43 6.18
CA THR A 250 17.93 16.98 5.13
C THR A 250 17.25 18.26 5.62
N GLU A 251 16.65 19.02 4.71
CA GLU A 251 15.95 20.26 5.00
C GLU A 251 14.51 20.19 4.52
N ILE A 252 13.57 20.63 5.36
CA ILE A 252 12.18 20.83 4.97
C ILE A 252 11.97 22.32 4.70
N ASN A 253 11.84 22.68 3.43
CA ASN A 253 11.59 24.02 2.97
C ASN A 253 10.29 24.06 2.16
N LEU A 254 9.29 24.75 2.68
CA LEU A 254 7.98 24.91 2.07
C LEU A 254 7.74 26.38 1.78
N PRO A 255 8.02 26.83 0.53
CA PRO A 255 7.69 28.20 0.13
C PRO A 255 6.18 28.42 0.15
N PHE A 256 5.78 29.63 0.50
CA PHE A 256 4.40 30.07 0.61
C PHE A 256 3.73 30.18 -0.77
#